data_20c416330066aed25b78893ffbf33a79
#
_entry.id   20c416330066aed25b78893ffbf33a79
#
_cell.length_a   1.000
_cell.length_b   1.000
_cell.length_c   1.000
_cell.angle_alpha   90.00
_cell.angle_beta   90.00
_cell.angle_gamma   90.00
#
_symmetry.space_group_name_H-M   'P 1'
#
loop_
_entity.id
_entity.type
_entity.pdbx_description
1 polymer ?
#
loop_
_entity_poly.entity_id
_entity_poly.type
_entity_poly.pdbx_seq_one_letter_code
_entity_poly.pdbx_strand_id
1 'polypeptide(L)'
;YKRQGSEYTAWFDYYIRKISTEKHSMSRELVAYNSVVSFLKLVGKPFLMIGASHYNHIDYDFHIRREKLDRIPDDGHPSVLGHKQIAERIIHKVKEIL
;
A
#
# COMPACT_ATOMS: atom_id res chain seq x y z
N TYR A 1 -8.13 18.94 11.58
CA TYR A 1 -7.14 19.44 10.64
C TYR A 1 -7.70 20.60 9.84
N LYS A 2 -7.06 21.71 9.94
CA LYS A 2 -7.51 22.94 9.33
C LYS A 2 -6.63 23.36 8.17
N ARG A 3 -7.24 23.94 7.15
CA ARG A 3 -6.52 24.49 6.02
C ARG A 3 -5.78 25.76 6.41
N GLN A 4 -4.65 25.99 5.76
CA GLN A 4 -3.85 27.17 6.01
C GLN A 4 -4.43 28.40 5.32
N GLY A 5 -5.16 28.21 4.22
CA GLY A 5 -5.75 29.31 3.52
C GLY A 5 -6.34 28.88 2.19
N SER A 6 -6.97 29.84 1.50
CA SER A 6 -7.64 29.56 0.24
C SER A 6 -6.68 29.10 -0.86
N GLU A 7 -5.44 29.61 -0.87
CA GLU A 7 -4.44 29.21 -1.85
C GLU A 7 -4.09 27.73 -1.72
N TYR A 8 -3.86 27.28 -0.48
CA TYR A 8 -3.58 25.88 -0.21
C TYR A 8 -4.75 25.01 -0.65
N THR A 9 -5.97 25.42 -0.31
CA THR A 9 -7.16 24.66 -0.66
C THR A 9 -7.33 24.56 -2.17
N ALA A 10 -7.11 25.67 -2.90
CA ALA A 10 -7.23 25.70 -4.34
C ALA A 10 -6.20 24.80 -5.01
N TRP A 11 -4.95 24.82 -4.52
CA TRP A 11 -3.90 23.96 -5.04
C TRP A 11 -4.19 22.49 -4.80
N PHE A 12 -4.66 22.17 -3.59
CA PHE A 12 -4.99 20.79 -3.24
C PHE A 12 -6.12 20.27 -4.13
N ASP A 13 -7.16 21.06 -4.35
CA ASP A 13 -8.25 20.67 -5.25
C ASP A 13 -7.75 20.46 -6.67
N TYR A 14 -6.88 21.33 -7.16
CA TYR A 14 -6.31 21.19 -8.49
C TYR A 14 -5.52 19.88 -8.59
N TYR A 15 -4.69 19.58 -7.60
CA TYR A 15 -3.91 18.36 -7.57
C TYR A 15 -4.81 17.13 -7.64
N ILE A 16 -5.83 17.09 -6.79
CA ILE A 16 -6.73 15.93 -6.72
C ILE A 16 -7.46 15.73 -8.04
N ARG A 17 -7.93 16.81 -8.66
CA ARG A 17 -8.77 16.71 -9.86
C ARG A 17 -7.98 16.52 -11.15
N LYS A 18 -6.82 17.17 -11.25
CA LYS A 18 -6.09 17.28 -12.52
C LYS A 18 -4.83 16.46 -12.58
N ILE A 19 -4.16 16.26 -11.45
CA ILE A 19 -2.85 15.61 -11.40
C ILE A 19 -2.98 14.19 -10.86
N SER A 20 -3.62 14.05 -9.69
CA SER A 20 -3.71 12.77 -9.00
C SER A 20 -4.85 11.93 -9.56
N THR A 21 -4.64 11.34 -10.73
CA THR A 21 -5.57 10.38 -11.30
C THR A 21 -5.21 8.98 -10.85
N GLU A 22 -6.15 8.04 -11.04
CA GLU A 22 -5.88 6.64 -10.77
C GLU A 22 -4.68 6.14 -11.56
N LYS A 23 -4.64 6.46 -12.85
CA LYS A 23 -3.54 6.06 -13.71
C LYS A 23 -2.21 6.63 -13.24
N HIS A 24 -2.20 7.89 -12.80
CA HIS A 24 -1.01 8.53 -12.27
C HIS A 24 -0.54 7.84 -10.99
N SER A 25 -1.47 7.54 -10.09
CA SER A 25 -1.16 6.84 -8.84
C SER A 25 -0.60 5.44 -9.10
N MET A 26 -1.18 4.73 -10.05
CA MET A 26 -0.71 3.40 -10.43
C MET A 26 0.70 3.46 -11.02
N SER A 27 0.98 4.46 -11.86
CA SER A 27 2.31 4.64 -12.45
C SER A 27 3.36 4.93 -11.39
N ARG A 28 3.03 5.78 -10.41
CA ARG A 28 3.94 6.09 -9.31
C ARG A 28 4.23 4.87 -8.46
N GLU A 29 3.20 4.09 -8.17
CA GLU A 29 3.37 2.87 -7.39
C GLU A 29 4.27 1.88 -8.12
N LEU A 30 4.08 1.73 -9.43
CA LEU A 30 4.89 0.82 -10.23
C LEU A 30 6.36 1.23 -10.25
N VAL A 31 6.63 2.52 -10.41
CA VAL A 31 8.00 3.04 -10.38
C VAL A 31 8.66 2.77 -9.03
N ALA A 32 7.95 3.06 -7.95
CA ALA A 32 8.46 2.83 -6.61
C ALA A 32 8.73 1.32 -6.37
N TYR A 33 7.79 0.48 -6.77
CA TYR A 33 7.93 -0.97 -6.65
C TYR A 33 9.17 -1.46 -7.38
N ASN A 34 9.32 -1.08 -8.64
CA ASN A 34 10.45 -1.54 -9.45
C ASN A 34 11.79 -1.06 -8.89
N SER A 35 11.84 0.16 -8.37
CA SER A 35 13.06 0.72 -7.78
C SER A 35 13.47 -0.07 -6.54
N VAL A 36 12.52 -0.36 -5.65
CA VAL A 36 12.81 -1.10 -4.43
C VAL A 36 13.23 -2.54 -4.74
N VAL A 37 12.50 -3.21 -5.64
CA VAL A 37 12.83 -4.59 -6.01
C VAL A 37 14.21 -4.68 -6.64
N SER A 38 14.54 -3.74 -7.52
CA SER A 38 15.86 -3.72 -8.16
C SER A 38 16.98 -3.57 -7.12
N PHE A 39 16.79 -2.67 -6.17
CA PHE A 39 17.76 -2.49 -5.09
C PHE A 39 17.91 -3.74 -4.24
N LEU A 40 16.79 -4.35 -3.84
CA LEU A 40 16.82 -5.54 -2.99
C LEU A 40 17.47 -6.73 -3.70
N LYS A 41 17.27 -6.86 -5.00
CA LYS A 41 17.95 -7.90 -5.77
C LYS A 41 19.46 -7.69 -5.81
N LEU A 42 19.91 -6.44 -5.87
CA LEU A 42 21.33 -6.14 -5.81
C LEU A 42 21.94 -6.51 -4.46
N VAL A 43 21.20 -6.34 -3.38
CA VAL A 43 21.66 -6.74 -2.05
C VAL A 43 21.82 -8.26 -1.95
N GLY A 44 21.01 -9.01 -2.70
CA GLY A 44 21.15 -10.47 -2.77
C GLY A 44 20.59 -11.23 -1.59
N LYS A 45 19.71 -10.62 -0.79
CA LYS A 45 19.07 -11.29 0.33
C LYS A 45 17.60 -11.55 0.02
N PRO A 46 17.03 -12.63 0.60
CA PRO A 46 15.60 -12.88 0.43
C PRO A 46 14.75 -11.70 0.93
N PHE A 47 13.66 -11.43 0.24
CA PHE A 47 12.76 -10.36 0.62
C PHE A 47 11.34 -10.70 0.20
N LEU A 48 10.38 -10.01 0.81
CA LEU A 48 8.96 -10.07 0.46
C LEU A 48 8.47 -8.68 0.13
N MET A 49 7.70 -8.56 -0.95
CA MET A 49 7.00 -7.32 -1.28
C MET A 49 5.53 -7.48 -0.91
N ILE A 50 5.08 -6.63 -0.01
CA ILE A 50 3.71 -6.67 0.51
C ILE A 50 2.99 -5.42 0.04
N GLY A 51 1.84 -5.61 -0.61
CA GLY A 51 1.03 -4.51 -1.11
C GLY A 51 -0.22 -4.31 -0.28
N ALA A 52 -0.58 -3.06 -0.07
CA ALA A 52 -1.83 -2.68 0.59
C ALA A 52 -2.70 -1.84 -0.33
N SER A 53 -2.30 -1.68 -1.59
CA SER A 53 -3.04 -0.92 -2.59
C SER A 53 -4.29 -1.68 -3.02
N HIS A 54 -5.34 -0.95 -3.35
CA HIS A 54 -6.54 -1.54 -3.93
C HIS A 54 -6.40 -1.74 -5.44
N TYR A 55 -5.28 -1.33 -6.05
CA TYR A 55 -5.01 -1.60 -7.46
C TYR A 55 -4.34 -2.97 -7.61
N ASN A 56 -4.65 -3.66 -8.69
CA ASN A 56 -4.13 -5.01 -8.94
C ASN A 56 -3.11 -5.05 -10.07
N HIS A 57 -2.46 -3.95 -10.36
CA HIS A 57 -1.52 -3.84 -11.48
C HIS A 57 -0.10 -4.30 -11.12
N ILE A 58 0.15 -4.58 -9.85
CA ILE A 58 1.45 -5.08 -9.38
C ILE A 58 1.24 -6.42 -8.70
N ASP A 59 2.07 -7.38 -9.06
CA ASP A 59 1.99 -8.73 -8.50
C ASP A 59 2.87 -8.82 -7.25
N TYR A 60 2.34 -8.35 -6.14
CA TYR A 60 3.02 -8.46 -4.85
C TYR A 60 3.01 -9.90 -4.36
N ASP A 61 4.00 -10.25 -3.53
CA ASP A 61 4.05 -11.56 -2.91
C ASP A 61 2.86 -11.81 -1.99
N PHE A 62 2.34 -10.74 -1.38
CA PHE A 62 1.19 -10.80 -0.51
C PHE A 62 0.43 -9.49 -0.58
N HIS A 63 -0.90 -9.57 -0.75
CA HIS A 63 -1.77 -8.40 -0.75
C HIS A 63 -2.57 -8.36 0.55
N ILE A 64 -2.55 -7.22 1.22
CA ILE A 64 -3.41 -6.98 2.36
C ILE A 64 -4.78 -6.57 1.83
N ARG A 65 -5.77 -7.43 2.02
CA ARG A 65 -7.14 -7.21 1.56
C ARG A 65 -8.00 -6.83 2.77
N ARG A 66 -8.34 -5.55 2.86
CA ARG A 66 -9.10 -5.03 4.00
C ARG A 66 -10.44 -5.75 4.19
N GLU A 67 -11.10 -6.09 3.10
CA GLU A 67 -12.39 -6.76 3.15
C GLU A 67 -12.32 -8.20 3.70
N LYS A 68 -11.12 -8.76 3.78
CA LYS A 68 -10.90 -10.11 4.31
C LYS A 68 -10.34 -10.11 5.73
N LEU A 69 -10.26 -8.94 6.34
CA LEU A 69 -9.71 -8.78 7.68
C LEU A 69 -10.81 -8.36 8.64
N ASP A 70 -10.63 -8.70 9.91
CA ASP A 70 -11.47 -8.14 10.95
C ASP A 70 -11.14 -6.66 11.10
N ARG A 71 -12.18 -5.82 11.15
CA ARG A 71 -12.02 -4.37 11.14
C ARG A 71 -12.80 -3.74 12.29
N ILE A 72 -12.32 -2.57 12.71
CA ILE A 72 -13.01 -1.76 13.70
C ILE A 72 -14.30 -1.21 13.06
N PRO A 73 -15.48 -1.43 13.69
CA PRO A 73 -16.72 -0.86 13.14
C PRO A 73 -16.60 0.65 12.95
N ASP A 74 -17.17 1.15 11.88
CA ASP A 74 -17.24 2.56 11.53
C ASP A 74 -15.90 3.22 11.19
N ASP A 75 -14.78 2.55 11.43
CA ASP A 75 -13.45 3.08 11.15
C ASP A 75 -12.86 2.46 9.88
N GLY A 76 -13.04 1.17 9.69
CA GLY A 76 -12.52 0.47 8.54
C GLY A 76 -11.07 0.04 8.64
N HIS A 77 -10.36 0.44 9.68
CA HIS A 77 -9.00 -0.02 9.92
C HIS A 77 -9.02 -1.42 10.53
N PRO A 78 -7.96 -2.22 10.34
CA PRO A 78 -7.89 -3.53 10.99
C PRO A 78 -7.97 -3.42 12.50
N SER A 79 -8.74 -4.32 13.11
CA SER A 79 -8.79 -4.46 14.56
C SER A 79 -7.55 -5.18 15.08
N VAL A 80 -7.48 -5.41 16.39
CA VAL A 80 -6.41 -6.23 16.97
C VAL A 80 -6.39 -7.62 16.30
N LEU A 81 -7.56 -8.22 16.12
CA LEU A 81 -7.65 -9.50 15.42
C LEU A 81 -7.22 -9.37 13.96
N GLY A 82 -7.58 -8.27 13.29
CA GLY A 82 -7.16 -8.03 11.91
C GLY A 82 -5.65 -7.94 11.78
N HIS A 83 -4.99 -7.25 12.69
CA HIS A 83 -3.52 -7.19 12.69
C HIS A 83 -2.90 -8.56 12.93
N LYS A 84 -3.49 -9.37 13.80
CA LYS A 84 -3.03 -10.74 14.02
C LYS A 84 -3.16 -11.58 12.75
N GLN A 85 -4.26 -11.41 12.03
CA GLN A 85 -4.47 -12.10 10.76
C GLN A 85 -3.40 -11.73 9.74
N ILE A 86 -3.05 -10.45 9.64
CA ILE A 86 -1.98 -9.97 8.77
C ILE A 86 -0.65 -10.62 9.16
N ALA A 87 -0.33 -10.59 10.45
CA ALA A 87 0.94 -11.14 10.95
C ALA A 87 1.06 -12.63 10.64
N GLU A 88 -0.01 -13.40 10.83
CA GLU A 88 0.00 -14.83 10.55
C GLU A 88 0.25 -15.12 9.08
N ARG A 89 -0.33 -14.34 8.19
CA ARG A 89 -0.12 -14.51 6.75
C ARG A 89 1.29 -14.14 6.34
N ILE A 90 1.84 -13.08 6.93
CA ILE A 90 3.23 -12.68 6.65
C ILE A 90 4.18 -13.77 7.12
N ILE A 91 3.98 -14.31 8.32
CA ILE A 91 4.81 -15.38 8.85
C ILE A 91 4.78 -16.61 7.93
N HIS A 92 3.60 -16.96 7.43
CA HIS A 92 3.46 -18.07 6.52
C HIS A 92 4.28 -17.86 5.24
N LYS A 93 4.21 -16.66 4.67
CA LYS A 93 4.96 -16.31 3.47
C LYS A 93 6.47 -16.29 3.73
N VAL A 94 6.88 -15.77 4.87
CA VAL A 94 8.31 -15.76 5.24
C VAL A 94 8.86 -17.17 5.32
N LYS A 95 8.10 -18.11 5.88
CA LYS A 95 8.52 -19.50 5.97
C LYS A 95 8.67 -20.14 4.60
N GLU A 96 7.90 -19.71 3.60
CA GLU A 96 8.02 -20.24 2.24
C GLU A 96 9.34 -19.86 1.58
N ILE A 97 9.89 -18.68 1.91
CA ILE A 97 11.12 -18.19 1.27
C ILE A 97 12.39 -18.48 2.08
N LEU A 98 12.25 -18.92 3.32
CA LEU A 98 13.39 -19.32 4.14
C LEU A 98 13.57 -20.82 4.05
#